data_f586dd82491add8d865c6fd69475d85a
#
_entry.id   f586dd82491add8d865c6fd69475d85a
#
_cell.length_a   1.000
_cell.length_b   1.000
_cell.length_c   1.000
_cell.angle_alpha   90.00
_cell.angle_beta   90.00
_cell.angle_gamma   90.00
#
_symmetry.space_group_name_H-M   'P 1'
#
loop_
_entity.id
_entity.type
_entity.pdbx_description
1 polymer ?
#
loop_
_entity_poly.entity_id
_entity_poly.type
_entity_poly.pdbx_seq_one_letter_code
_entity_poly.pdbx_strand_id
1 'polypeptide(L)'
;ILCMLFPPISYVTAEKMKKVIQKAGAAYKEQSGRLSTATLDRAENAMTYRVFGLEKKRQAVYEENLTSYEKAAVKANIWNAAMPPIYRIISMAGVFFILYFGQKNVLGTGWQAWSIASFTTFLVCFVKLSVKSSSAAKLFNAVHKAQVSWNRIKPLLPQEEENETDEVKVKKTPVEALKVKHLSFTYPDGKKILDDISFSAKKGQIIGITGAVACGKSTLGKAFLCEYPYEGHITVDGAELQNMEQSVRTGIIGYLGHDPELFNDSVENNVLLGDSKNSDTYLNSACMKQEVAEMTDGKNTLIGSGGAYLSGGQAKRLAFARTLCHDKP
;
A
#
# COMPACT_ATOMS: atom_id res chain seq x y z
N ILE A 1 33.39 36.32 10.16
CA ILE A 1 33.77 34.91 10.40
C ILE A 1 33.02 34.34 11.61
N LEU A 2 33.07 35.00 12.81
CA LEU A 2 32.43 34.50 14.02
C LEU A 2 30.90 34.32 13.89
N CYS A 3 30.20 35.17 13.13
CA CYS A 3 28.78 35.06 12.90
C CYS A 3 28.39 33.85 12.02
N MET A 4 29.33 33.32 11.23
CA MET A 4 29.14 32.11 10.42
C MET A 4 29.10 30.81 11.27
N LEU A 5 29.33 30.90 12.60
CA LEU A 5 29.17 29.76 13.49
C LEU A 5 27.72 29.46 13.85
N PHE A 6 26.81 30.44 13.73
CA PHE A 6 25.39 30.24 14.10
C PHE A 6 24.64 29.26 13.19
N PRO A 7 24.80 29.27 11.83
CA PRO A 7 24.19 28.25 10.97
C PRO A 7 24.67 26.82 11.29
N PRO A 8 25.96 26.52 11.49
CA PRO A 8 26.41 25.21 11.95
C PRO A 8 25.81 24.78 13.32
N ILE A 9 25.68 25.70 14.26
CA ILE A 9 25.06 25.42 15.57
C ILE A 9 23.61 25.01 15.39
N SER A 10 22.86 25.70 14.52
CA SER A 10 21.48 25.33 14.22
C SER A 10 21.38 23.95 13.56
N TYR A 11 22.33 23.61 12.69
CA TYR A 11 22.42 22.30 12.05
C TYR A 11 22.72 21.18 13.06
N VAL A 12 23.70 21.36 13.94
CA VAL A 12 24.04 20.39 14.99
C VAL A 12 22.85 20.17 15.94
N THR A 13 22.15 21.25 16.29
CA THR A 13 20.92 21.17 17.12
C THR A 13 19.85 20.37 16.40
N ALA A 14 19.63 20.61 15.11
CA ALA A 14 18.71 19.85 14.27
C ALA A 14 19.05 18.36 14.25
N GLU A 15 20.32 18.01 14.04
CA GLU A 15 20.77 16.62 13.98
C GLU A 15 20.58 15.87 15.32
N LYS A 16 20.88 16.50 16.44
CA LYS A 16 20.61 15.93 17.77
C LYS A 16 19.11 15.70 18.01
N MET A 17 18.28 16.66 17.61
CA MET A 17 16.82 16.58 17.79
C MET A 17 16.16 15.60 16.84
N LYS A 18 16.77 15.30 15.69
CA LYS A 18 16.25 14.39 14.65
C LYS A 18 15.84 13.04 15.22
N LYS A 19 16.70 12.40 16.02
CA LYS A 19 16.41 11.10 16.64
C LYS A 19 15.15 11.14 17.53
N VAL A 20 14.97 12.21 18.29
CA VAL A 20 13.82 12.39 19.20
C VAL A 20 12.54 12.58 18.38
N ILE A 21 12.59 13.44 17.36
CA ILE A 21 11.46 13.69 16.46
C ILE A 21 11.07 12.42 15.70
N GLN A 22 12.05 11.68 15.19
CA GLN A 22 11.81 10.42 14.49
C GLN A 22 11.15 9.38 15.40
N LYS A 23 11.64 9.22 16.65
CA LYS A 23 11.06 8.30 17.62
C LYS A 23 9.62 8.69 17.97
N ALA A 24 9.36 9.97 18.21
CA ALA A 24 8.01 10.45 18.47
C ALA A 24 7.08 10.28 17.27
N GLY A 25 7.57 10.55 16.06
CA GLY A 25 6.83 10.37 14.81
C GLY A 25 6.53 8.90 14.50
N ALA A 26 7.46 7.99 14.78
CA ALA A 26 7.24 6.55 14.62
C ALA A 26 6.17 6.05 15.59
N ALA A 27 6.24 6.42 16.87
CA ALA A 27 5.24 6.08 17.87
C ALA A 27 3.84 6.61 17.50
N TYR A 28 3.76 7.86 16.99
CA TYR A 28 2.51 8.43 16.49
C TYR A 28 1.93 7.60 15.33
N LYS A 29 2.76 7.24 14.34
CA LYS A 29 2.30 6.42 13.19
C LYS A 29 1.82 5.03 13.62
N GLU A 30 2.50 4.41 14.57
CA GLU A 30 2.10 3.10 15.11
C GLU A 30 0.73 3.19 15.80
N GLN A 31 0.54 4.16 16.69
CA GLN A 31 -0.74 4.35 17.38
C GLN A 31 -1.87 4.75 16.42
N SER A 32 -1.56 5.54 15.40
CA SER A 32 -2.50 5.87 14.32
C SER A 32 -2.95 4.61 13.56
N GLY A 33 -2.04 3.71 13.27
CA GLY A 33 -2.36 2.42 12.63
C GLY A 33 -3.28 1.57 13.51
N ARG A 34 -2.96 1.44 14.81
CA ARG A 34 -3.79 0.69 15.78
C ARG A 34 -5.21 1.26 15.90
N LEU A 35 -5.33 2.59 15.98
CA LEU A 35 -6.62 3.26 16.04
C LEU A 35 -7.42 3.05 14.75
N SER A 36 -6.78 3.14 13.57
CA SER A 36 -7.43 2.88 12.29
C SER A 36 -7.96 1.45 12.20
N THR A 37 -7.16 0.46 12.60
CA THR A 37 -7.60 -0.95 12.66
C THR A 37 -8.78 -1.13 13.61
N ALA A 38 -8.73 -0.54 14.81
CA ALA A 38 -9.84 -0.61 15.77
C ALA A 38 -11.11 0.08 15.26
N THR A 39 -10.96 1.15 14.48
CA THR A 39 -12.09 1.86 13.86
C THR A 39 -12.74 1.01 12.76
N LEU A 40 -11.94 0.36 11.91
CA LEU A 40 -12.45 -0.55 10.88
C LEU A 40 -13.14 -1.75 11.51
N ASP A 41 -12.50 -2.41 12.50
CA ASP A 41 -13.12 -3.54 13.22
C ASP A 41 -14.49 -3.16 13.82
N ARG A 42 -14.57 -1.95 14.38
CA ARG A 42 -15.83 -1.43 14.94
C ARG A 42 -16.89 -1.20 13.87
N ALA A 43 -16.51 -0.71 12.71
CA ALA A 43 -17.43 -0.45 11.60
C ALA A 43 -17.93 -1.78 10.99
N GLU A 44 -17.02 -2.70 10.71
CA GLU A 44 -17.33 -3.99 10.09
C GLU A 44 -18.15 -4.90 11.01
N ASN A 45 -17.87 -4.90 12.33
CA ASN A 45 -18.51 -5.75 13.31
C ASN A 45 -19.62 -5.06 14.12
N ALA A 46 -20.13 -3.90 13.67
CA ALA A 46 -21.12 -3.12 14.40
C ALA A 46 -22.39 -3.93 14.77
N MET A 47 -22.89 -4.74 13.83
CA MET A 47 -24.05 -5.60 14.05
C MET A 47 -23.76 -6.67 15.11
N THR A 48 -22.59 -7.30 15.04
CA THR A 48 -22.16 -8.31 16.02
C THR A 48 -22.09 -7.71 17.42
N TYR A 49 -21.57 -6.50 17.57
CA TYR A 49 -21.51 -5.83 18.88
C TYR A 49 -22.88 -5.57 19.46
N ARG A 50 -23.87 -5.18 18.64
CA ARG A 50 -25.27 -4.99 19.07
C ARG A 50 -25.92 -6.29 19.48
N VAL A 51 -25.83 -7.31 18.64
CA VAL A 51 -26.49 -8.61 18.91
C VAL A 51 -25.97 -9.25 20.19
N PHE A 52 -24.67 -9.14 20.48
CA PHE A 52 -24.05 -9.71 21.66
C PHE A 52 -23.96 -8.75 22.88
N GLY A 53 -24.46 -7.52 22.77
CA GLY A 53 -24.41 -6.53 23.84
C GLY A 53 -23.02 -6.10 24.27
N LEU A 54 -22.02 -6.15 23.34
CA LEU A 54 -20.61 -5.90 23.63
C LEU A 54 -20.21 -4.43 23.45
N GLU A 55 -21.13 -3.53 23.12
CA GLU A 55 -20.86 -2.13 22.77
C GLU A 55 -20.07 -1.41 23.87
N LYS A 56 -20.51 -1.48 25.13
CA LYS A 56 -19.83 -0.80 26.25
C LYS A 56 -18.42 -1.33 26.49
N LYS A 57 -18.23 -2.65 26.42
CA LYS A 57 -16.91 -3.28 26.62
C LYS A 57 -15.93 -2.90 25.51
N ARG A 58 -16.40 -2.90 24.27
CA ARG A 58 -15.59 -2.52 23.11
C ARG A 58 -15.33 -1.01 23.03
N GLN A 59 -16.27 -0.20 23.52
CA GLN A 59 -16.08 1.23 23.66
C GLN A 59 -14.87 1.54 24.58
N ALA A 60 -14.76 0.89 25.72
CA ALA A 60 -13.64 1.10 26.64
C ALA A 60 -12.27 0.79 25.99
N VAL A 61 -12.18 -0.31 25.23
CA VAL A 61 -10.96 -0.66 24.48
C VAL A 61 -10.64 0.37 23.38
N TYR A 62 -11.66 0.88 22.70
CA TYR A 62 -11.48 1.92 21.69
C TYR A 62 -10.98 3.24 22.30
N GLU A 63 -11.52 3.65 23.44
CA GLU A 63 -11.10 4.85 24.18
C GLU A 63 -9.66 4.74 24.69
N GLU A 64 -9.22 3.57 25.09
CA GLU A 64 -7.81 3.32 25.44
C GLU A 64 -6.87 3.52 24.23
N ASN A 65 -7.24 2.98 23.07
CA ASN A 65 -6.50 3.20 21.81
C ASN A 65 -6.49 4.68 21.42
N LEU A 66 -7.63 5.38 21.55
CA LEU A 66 -7.76 6.81 21.26
C LEU A 66 -6.86 7.63 22.19
N THR A 67 -6.89 7.36 23.50
CA THR A 67 -6.05 8.04 24.49
C THR A 67 -4.54 7.83 24.19
N SER A 68 -4.17 6.62 23.78
CA SER A 68 -2.79 6.29 23.41
C SER A 68 -2.35 7.03 22.15
N TYR A 69 -3.22 7.11 21.15
CA TYR A 69 -3.02 7.91 19.94
C TYR A 69 -2.89 9.40 20.26
N GLU A 70 -3.77 9.98 21.08
CA GLU A 70 -3.73 11.39 21.47
C GLU A 70 -2.42 11.75 22.18
N LYS A 71 -1.97 10.95 23.14
CA LYS A 71 -0.67 11.15 23.83
C LYS A 71 0.50 11.13 22.85
N ALA A 72 0.51 10.18 21.93
CA ALA A 72 1.55 10.08 20.92
C ALA A 72 1.50 11.25 19.91
N ALA A 73 0.30 11.68 19.49
CA ALA A 73 0.08 12.81 18.60
C ALA A 73 0.54 14.13 19.23
N VAL A 74 0.14 14.40 20.48
CA VAL A 74 0.56 15.59 21.24
C VAL A 74 2.08 15.62 21.35
N LYS A 75 2.71 14.52 21.75
CA LYS A 75 4.18 14.44 21.86
C LYS A 75 4.88 14.69 20.53
N ALA A 76 4.42 14.09 19.44
CA ALA A 76 4.99 14.30 18.11
C ALA A 76 4.81 15.76 17.64
N ASN A 77 3.63 16.36 17.89
CA ASN A 77 3.34 17.73 17.51
C ASN A 77 4.14 18.74 18.33
N ILE A 78 4.30 18.55 19.64
CA ILE A 78 5.16 19.41 20.49
C ILE A 78 6.59 19.45 19.94
N TRP A 79 7.18 18.29 19.64
CA TRP A 79 8.55 18.25 19.11
C TRP A 79 8.66 18.86 17.72
N ASN A 80 7.69 18.65 16.84
CA ASN A 80 7.66 19.30 15.54
C ASN A 80 7.48 20.82 15.63
N ALA A 81 6.61 21.28 16.54
CA ALA A 81 6.31 22.70 16.74
C ALA A 81 7.43 23.45 17.50
N ALA A 82 8.21 22.76 18.33
CA ALA A 82 9.31 23.36 19.08
C ALA A 82 10.51 23.75 18.20
N MET A 83 10.69 23.12 17.04
CA MET A 83 11.85 23.37 16.19
C MET A 83 11.92 24.78 15.61
N PRO A 84 10.86 25.37 15.02
CA PRO A 84 10.91 26.74 14.51
C PRO A 84 11.27 27.80 15.57
N PRO A 85 10.70 27.79 16.78
CA PRO A 85 11.13 28.69 17.86
C PRO A 85 12.60 28.55 18.24
N ILE A 86 13.10 27.30 18.34
CA ILE A 86 14.52 27.06 18.68
C ILE A 86 15.44 27.69 17.62
N TYR A 87 15.14 27.48 16.33
CA TYR A 87 15.92 28.11 15.26
C TYR A 87 15.84 29.65 15.30
N ARG A 88 14.67 30.21 15.61
CA ARG A 88 14.52 31.67 15.76
C ARG A 88 15.38 32.22 16.91
N ILE A 89 15.40 31.54 18.05
CA ILE A 89 16.25 31.93 19.19
C ILE A 89 17.73 31.93 18.81
N ILE A 90 18.21 30.86 18.15
CA ILE A 90 19.62 30.79 17.69
C ILE A 90 19.92 31.91 16.69
N SER A 91 18.99 32.18 15.77
CA SER A 91 19.10 33.24 14.77
C SER A 91 19.12 34.63 15.43
N MET A 92 18.24 34.88 16.39
CA MET A 92 18.23 36.15 17.15
C MET A 92 19.51 36.37 17.91
N ALA A 93 20.06 35.33 18.55
CA ALA A 93 21.37 35.41 19.21
C ALA A 93 22.47 35.82 18.21
N GLY A 94 22.44 35.28 17.00
CA GLY A 94 23.33 35.69 15.90
C GLY A 94 23.18 37.17 15.51
N VAL A 95 21.92 37.64 15.42
CA VAL A 95 21.63 39.05 15.10
C VAL A 95 22.13 39.97 16.23
N PHE A 96 21.90 39.66 17.52
CA PHE A 96 22.43 40.41 18.62
C PHE A 96 23.97 40.48 18.62
N PHE A 97 24.60 39.37 18.28
CA PHE A 97 26.06 39.31 18.13
C PHE A 97 26.57 40.22 17.01
N ILE A 98 25.87 40.24 15.85
CA ILE A 98 26.19 41.13 14.74
C ILE A 98 26.00 42.57 15.09
N LEU A 99 24.92 42.93 15.81
CA LEU A 99 24.65 44.29 16.22
C LEU A 99 25.75 44.75 17.17
N TYR A 100 26.10 43.97 18.20
CA TYR A 100 27.11 44.36 19.19
C TYR A 100 28.51 44.56 18.59
N PHE A 101 28.99 43.60 17.81
CA PHE A 101 30.33 43.70 17.22
C PHE A 101 30.35 44.60 15.99
N GLY A 102 29.28 44.65 15.22
CA GLY A 102 29.14 45.55 14.07
C GLY A 102 29.14 47.02 14.47
N GLN A 103 28.44 47.36 15.56
CA GLN A 103 28.49 48.72 16.13
C GLN A 103 29.93 49.13 16.50
N LYS A 104 30.68 48.23 17.16
CA LYS A 104 32.09 48.50 17.51
C LYS A 104 32.98 48.71 16.28
N ASN A 105 32.75 47.97 15.20
CA ASN A 105 33.47 48.08 13.94
C ASN A 105 33.14 49.39 13.20
N VAL A 106 31.89 49.87 13.25
CA VAL A 106 31.48 51.14 12.67
C VAL A 106 32.05 52.34 13.44
N LEU A 107 32.13 52.23 14.78
CA LEU A 107 32.71 53.27 15.66
C LEU A 107 34.24 53.27 15.66
N GLY A 108 34.91 52.37 14.91
CA GLY A 108 36.36 52.28 14.86
C GLY A 108 37.04 51.67 16.08
N THR A 109 36.28 51.16 17.05
CA THR A 109 36.78 50.48 18.25
C THR A 109 36.82 48.95 18.12
N GLY A 110 36.45 48.42 16.98
CA GLY A 110 36.41 46.98 16.67
C GLY A 110 37.65 46.46 15.94
N TRP A 111 37.56 45.24 15.42
CA TRP A 111 38.68 44.56 14.75
C TRP A 111 38.92 45.06 13.33
N GLN A 112 37.93 45.69 12.70
CA GLN A 112 38.01 46.19 11.33
C GLN A 112 36.98 47.33 11.15
N ALA A 113 37.44 48.45 10.57
CA ALA A 113 36.54 49.58 10.29
C ALA A 113 35.51 49.19 9.21
N TRP A 114 34.25 49.40 9.48
CA TRP A 114 33.15 49.16 8.56
C TRP A 114 32.42 50.48 8.26
N SER A 115 32.00 50.58 6.97
CA SER A 115 31.02 51.62 6.65
C SER A 115 29.61 51.20 7.11
N ILE A 116 28.74 52.16 7.35
CA ILE A 116 27.32 51.91 7.71
C ILE A 116 26.65 51.07 6.62
N ALA A 117 26.97 51.32 5.34
CA ALA A 117 26.43 50.58 4.23
C ALA A 117 26.86 49.09 4.27
N SER A 118 28.14 48.80 4.54
CA SER A 118 28.63 47.42 4.68
C SER A 118 27.99 46.68 5.86
N PHE A 119 27.80 47.40 7.00
CA PHE A 119 27.15 46.83 8.18
C PHE A 119 25.68 46.45 7.91
N THR A 120 24.91 47.37 7.32
CA THR A 120 23.50 47.12 6.99
C THR A 120 23.34 45.99 5.97
N THR A 121 24.17 45.96 4.93
CA THR A 121 24.19 44.88 3.95
C THR A 121 24.48 43.54 4.61
N PHE A 122 25.47 43.45 5.46
CA PHE A 122 25.82 42.22 6.16
C PHE A 122 24.68 41.73 7.07
N LEU A 123 24.05 42.63 7.82
CA LEU A 123 22.90 42.34 8.69
C LEU A 123 21.71 41.75 7.83
N VAL A 124 21.36 42.41 6.73
CA VAL A 124 20.28 41.95 5.85
C VAL A 124 20.60 40.59 5.23
N CYS A 125 21.83 40.40 4.77
CA CYS A 125 22.27 39.11 4.23
C CYS A 125 22.19 37.99 5.26
N PHE A 126 22.64 38.27 6.50
CA PHE A 126 22.59 37.27 7.57
C PHE A 126 21.15 36.89 7.95
N VAL A 127 20.24 37.86 8.08
CA VAL A 127 18.81 37.61 8.36
C VAL A 127 18.19 36.77 7.24
N LYS A 128 18.44 37.12 5.96
CA LYS A 128 17.96 36.32 4.81
C LYS A 128 18.52 34.90 4.82
N LEU A 129 19.81 34.73 5.09
CA LEU A 129 20.45 33.40 5.17
C LEU A 129 19.83 32.56 6.29
N SER A 130 19.59 33.16 7.46
CA SER A 130 18.99 32.48 8.61
C SER A 130 17.56 31.98 8.29
N VAL A 131 16.74 32.79 7.65
CA VAL A 131 15.38 32.39 7.20
C VAL A 131 15.46 31.26 6.17
N LYS A 132 16.36 31.37 5.20
CA LYS A 132 16.54 30.32 4.15
C LYS A 132 17.07 29.02 4.73
N SER A 133 17.98 29.07 5.70
CA SER A 133 18.49 27.89 6.40
C SER A 133 17.38 27.15 7.16
N SER A 134 16.48 27.89 7.84
CA SER A 134 15.30 27.29 8.48
C SER A 134 14.34 26.61 7.50
N SER A 135 14.19 27.19 6.30
CA SER A 135 13.34 26.59 5.24
C SER A 135 13.98 25.34 4.64
N ALA A 136 15.30 25.31 4.48
CA ALA A 136 16.02 24.14 4.03
C ALA A 136 15.86 22.94 4.98
N ALA A 137 15.88 23.19 6.29
CA ALA A 137 15.64 22.16 7.29
C ALA A 137 14.23 21.52 7.17
N LYS A 138 13.21 22.32 6.81
CA LYS A 138 11.85 21.79 6.54
C LYS A 138 11.80 20.89 5.32
N LEU A 139 12.52 21.27 4.26
CA LEU A 139 12.64 20.45 3.04
C LEU A 139 13.29 19.08 3.34
N PHE A 140 14.37 19.06 4.12
CA PHE A 140 15.00 17.80 4.54
C PHE A 140 14.02 16.88 5.29
N ASN A 141 13.23 17.44 6.19
CA ASN A 141 12.21 16.66 6.90
C ASN A 141 11.11 16.13 5.98
N ALA A 142 10.70 16.90 4.97
CA ALA A 142 9.70 16.46 3.98
C ALA A 142 10.23 15.30 3.12
N VAL A 143 11.46 15.42 2.61
CA VAL A 143 12.12 14.36 1.83
C VAL A 143 12.28 13.09 2.67
N HIS A 144 12.67 13.21 3.92
CA HIS A 144 12.82 12.05 4.79
C HIS A 144 11.49 11.35 5.09
N LYS A 145 10.41 12.11 5.31
CA LYS A 145 9.05 11.54 5.44
C LYS A 145 8.60 10.83 4.17
N ALA A 146 8.90 11.40 3.01
CA ALA A 146 8.62 10.79 1.71
C ALA A 146 9.40 9.47 1.53
N GLN A 147 10.69 9.46 1.90
CA GLN A 147 11.51 8.24 1.84
C GLN A 147 11.00 7.12 2.74
N VAL A 148 10.56 7.44 3.96
CA VAL A 148 9.93 6.45 4.86
C VAL A 148 8.65 5.87 4.26
N SER A 149 7.83 6.72 3.63
CA SER A 149 6.61 6.27 2.96
C SER A 149 6.94 5.41 1.73
N TRP A 150 7.92 5.83 0.94
CA TRP A 150 8.41 5.09 -0.22
C TRP A 150 8.92 3.70 0.14
N ASN A 151 9.74 3.57 1.18
CA ASN A 151 10.24 2.28 1.64
C ASN A 151 9.14 1.29 2.08
N ARG A 152 7.96 1.80 2.46
CA ARG A 152 6.80 0.97 2.79
C ARG A 152 5.99 0.56 1.55
N ILE A 153 5.98 1.39 0.53
CA ILE A 153 5.22 1.16 -0.71
C ILE A 153 6.04 0.33 -1.69
N LYS A 154 7.36 0.58 -1.77
CA LYS A 154 8.26 -0.09 -2.72
C LYS A 154 8.15 -1.62 -2.75
N PRO A 155 8.05 -2.35 -1.61
CA PRO A 155 7.88 -3.80 -1.64
C PRO A 155 6.53 -4.27 -2.20
N LEU A 156 5.53 -3.38 -2.25
CA LEU A 156 4.19 -3.67 -2.75
C LEU A 156 4.03 -3.33 -4.24
N LEU A 157 5.00 -2.62 -4.81
CA LEU A 157 5.02 -2.34 -6.24
C LEU A 157 5.54 -3.57 -6.99
N PRO A 158 4.94 -3.91 -8.15
CA PRO A 158 5.53 -4.90 -9.03
C PRO A 158 6.99 -4.50 -9.27
N GLN A 159 7.91 -5.44 -9.11
CA GLN A 159 9.27 -5.22 -9.61
C GLN A 159 9.12 -5.19 -11.13
N GLU A 160 9.33 -4.03 -11.74
CA GLU A 160 9.53 -3.94 -13.17
C GLU A 160 10.77 -4.80 -13.47
N GLU A 161 10.56 -6.06 -13.84
CA GLU A 161 11.52 -6.69 -14.71
C GLU A 161 11.50 -5.83 -15.98
N GLU A 162 12.63 -5.19 -16.28
CA GLU A 162 12.87 -4.50 -17.54
C GLU A 162 12.84 -5.51 -18.71
N ASN A 163 11.70 -6.09 -18.92
CA ASN A 163 11.38 -6.75 -20.16
C ASN A 163 10.50 -5.76 -20.93
N GLU A 164 11.09 -5.12 -21.93
CA GLU A 164 10.33 -4.51 -23.01
C GLU A 164 9.30 -5.53 -23.47
N THR A 165 8.10 -5.42 -22.93
CA THR A 165 6.97 -6.20 -23.39
C THR A 165 6.55 -5.58 -24.71
N ASP A 166 7.14 -6.05 -25.81
CA ASP A 166 6.37 -6.20 -27.02
C ASP A 166 5.04 -6.83 -26.60
N GLU A 167 3.92 -6.19 -26.90
CA GLU A 167 2.60 -6.77 -26.76
C GLU A 167 2.56 -8.11 -27.51
N VAL A 168 3.02 -9.16 -26.84
CA VAL A 168 2.88 -10.52 -27.34
C VAL A 168 1.40 -10.81 -27.26
N LYS A 169 0.69 -10.58 -28.37
CA LYS A 169 -0.66 -11.08 -28.57
C LYS A 169 -0.58 -12.58 -28.32
N VAL A 170 -0.94 -12.97 -27.10
CA VAL A 170 -0.99 -14.37 -26.69
C VAL A 170 -1.93 -15.06 -27.67
N LYS A 171 -1.36 -15.77 -28.65
CA LYS A 171 -2.14 -16.67 -29.48
C LYS A 171 -2.73 -17.70 -28.54
N LYS A 172 -4.04 -17.71 -28.37
CA LYS A 172 -4.77 -18.74 -27.64
C LYS A 172 -4.52 -20.09 -28.37
N THR A 173 -3.45 -20.75 -27.96
CA THR A 173 -3.20 -22.12 -28.41
C THR A 173 -4.10 -23.03 -27.58
N PRO A 174 -4.91 -23.89 -28.21
CA PRO A 174 -5.75 -24.82 -27.45
C PRO A 174 -4.86 -25.73 -26.60
N VAL A 175 -5.13 -25.78 -25.31
CA VAL A 175 -4.41 -26.66 -24.37
C VAL A 175 -4.97 -28.08 -24.54
N GLU A 176 -4.11 -29.05 -24.89
CA GLU A 176 -4.52 -30.43 -25.13
C GLU A 176 -4.31 -31.32 -23.90
N ALA A 177 -3.34 -31.04 -23.05
CA ALA A 177 -3.05 -31.86 -21.88
C ALA A 177 -2.45 -31.08 -20.71
N LEU A 178 -2.96 -31.38 -19.53
CA LEU A 178 -2.39 -30.95 -18.25
C LEU A 178 -1.82 -32.18 -17.53
N LYS A 179 -0.60 -32.08 -17.02
CA LYS A 179 0.00 -33.15 -16.19
C LYS A 179 0.59 -32.54 -14.93
N VAL A 180 0.24 -33.10 -13.81
CA VAL A 180 0.79 -32.79 -12.48
C VAL A 180 1.55 -34.02 -12.01
N LYS A 181 2.81 -33.88 -11.62
CA LYS A 181 3.68 -34.96 -11.13
C LYS A 181 4.40 -34.56 -9.86
N HIS A 182 4.26 -35.39 -8.84
CA HIS A 182 4.95 -35.23 -7.55
C HIS A 182 4.83 -33.83 -6.96
N LEU A 183 3.65 -33.16 -7.13
CA LEU A 183 3.43 -31.82 -6.63
C LEU A 183 3.39 -31.78 -5.11
N SER A 184 4.33 -31.07 -4.53
CA SER A 184 4.35 -30.75 -3.11
C SER A 184 4.36 -29.25 -2.93
N PHE A 185 3.66 -28.76 -1.90
CA PHE A 185 3.54 -27.32 -1.64
C PHE A 185 3.68 -27.02 -0.16
N THR A 186 4.55 -26.07 0.15
CA THR A 186 4.85 -25.61 1.52
C THR A 186 4.69 -24.09 1.55
N TYR A 187 3.89 -23.57 2.49
CA TYR A 187 3.78 -22.13 2.70
C TYR A 187 5.05 -21.53 3.31
N PRO A 188 5.30 -20.21 3.20
CA PRO A 188 6.48 -19.56 3.79
C PRO A 188 6.63 -19.74 5.30
N ASP A 189 5.54 -20.04 6.01
CA ASP A 189 5.52 -20.39 7.45
C ASP A 189 6.06 -21.80 7.75
N GLY A 190 6.47 -22.56 6.73
CA GLY A 190 7.02 -23.89 6.82
C GLY A 190 5.99 -25.02 6.88
N LYS A 191 4.69 -24.73 6.77
CA LYS A 191 3.65 -25.75 6.79
C LYS A 191 3.48 -26.39 5.41
N LYS A 192 3.85 -27.67 5.27
CA LYS A 192 3.57 -28.47 4.08
C LYS A 192 2.08 -28.81 4.02
N ILE A 193 1.43 -28.47 2.91
CA ILE A 193 -0.03 -28.64 2.72
C ILE A 193 -0.34 -29.67 1.62
N LEU A 194 0.46 -29.69 0.55
CA LEU A 194 0.34 -30.70 -0.48
C LEU A 194 1.57 -31.59 -0.41
N ASP A 195 1.38 -32.89 -0.57
CA ASP A 195 2.45 -33.88 -0.50
C ASP A 195 2.25 -34.92 -1.60
N ASP A 196 3.15 -34.93 -2.56
CA ASP A 196 3.26 -35.89 -3.64
C ASP A 196 1.97 -36.12 -4.47
N ILE A 197 1.32 -35.03 -4.90
CA ILE A 197 0.10 -35.08 -5.70
C ILE A 197 0.44 -35.29 -7.18
N SER A 198 -0.16 -36.33 -7.79
CA SER A 198 0.04 -36.61 -9.21
C SER A 198 -1.29 -36.95 -9.90
N PHE A 199 -1.57 -36.28 -11.02
CA PHE A 199 -2.72 -36.57 -11.88
C PHE A 199 -2.51 -35.99 -13.28
N SER A 200 -3.39 -36.34 -14.22
CA SER A 200 -3.40 -35.74 -15.57
C SER A 200 -4.80 -35.49 -16.03
N ALA A 201 -4.97 -34.50 -16.89
CA ALA A 201 -6.21 -34.18 -17.55
C ALA A 201 -5.97 -33.94 -19.02
N LYS A 202 -6.94 -34.36 -19.87
CA LYS A 202 -7.02 -34.02 -21.28
C LYS A 202 -8.06 -32.91 -21.47
N LYS A 203 -8.01 -32.25 -22.60
CA LYS A 203 -8.98 -31.25 -23.01
C LYS A 203 -10.42 -31.73 -22.82
N GLY A 204 -11.26 -30.87 -22.21
CA GLY A 204 -12.68 -31.16 -21.97
C GLY A 204 -12.93 -32.07 -20.76
N GLN A 205 -11.93 -32.58 -20.08
CA GLN A 205 -12.11 -33.38 -18.86
C GLN A 205 -12.39 -32.50 -17.64
N ILE A 206 -13.27 -32.98 -16.79
CA ILE A 206 -13.57 -32.39 -15.48
C ILE A 206 -12.95 -33.28 -14.40
N ILE A 207 -12.10 -32.70 -13.57
CA ILE A 207 -11.49 -33.38 -12.42
C ILE A 207 -12.17 -32.92 -11.14
N GLY A 208 -12.83 -33.84 -10.44
CA GLY A 208 -13.39 -33.60 -9.11
C GLY A 208 -12.34 -33.80 -8.03
N ILE A 209 -12.09 -32.77 -7.18
CA ILE A 209 -11.20 -32.85 -6.05
C ILE A 209 -12.01 -32.79 -4.77
N THR A 210 -11.95 -33.86 -3.97
CA THR A 210 -12.69 -33.98 -2.71
C THR A 210 -11.73 -34.24 -1.55
N GLY A 211 -12.19 -34.04 -0.33
CA GLY A 211 -11.43 -34.26 0.89
C GLY A 211 -11.92 -33.44 2.07
N ALA A 212 -11.38 -33.67 3.25
CA ALA A 212 -11.73 -32.97 4.48
C ALA A 212 -11.53 -31.44 4.39
N VAL A 213 -12.12 -30.71 5.32
CA VAL A 213 -11.86 -29.25 5.44
C VAL A 213 -10.38 -29.04 5.75
N ALA A 214 -9.78 -28.02 5.15
CA ALA A 214 -8.36 -27.64 5.30
C ALA A 214 -7.33 -28.70 4.79
N CYS A 215 -7.72 -29.67 3.96
CA CYS A 215 -6.79 -30.65 3.38
C CYS A 215 -6.00 -30.15 2.15
N GLY A 216 -6.09 -28.86 1.82
CA GLY A 216 -5.29 -28.27 0.73
C GLY A 216 -5.98 -28.13 -0.63
N LYS A 217 -7.30 -28.40 -0.77
CA LYS A 217 -8.02 -28.24 -2.05
C LYS A 217 -7.83 -26.88 -2.70
N SER A 218 -8.03 -25.82 -1.94
CA SER A 218 -7.84 -24.43 -2.42
C SER A 218 -6.37 -24.11 -2.66
N THR A 219 -5.46 -24.72 -1.89
CA THR A 219 -4.01 -24.57 -2.08
C THR A 219 -3.57 -25.18 -3.41
N LEU A 220 -4.15 -26.32 -3.81
CA LEU A 220 -3.90 -26.91 -5.11
C LEU A 220 -4.28 -25.96 -6.25
N GLY A 221 -5.46 -25.31 -6.18
CA GLY A 221 -5.86 -24.27 -7.13
C GLY A 221 -4.87 -23.10 -7.18
N LYS A 222 -4.37 -22.64 -6.02
CA LYS A 222 -3.37 -21.57 -5.95
C LYS A 222 -2.00 -21.98 -6.48
N ALA A 223 -1.61 -23.24 -6.40
CA ALA A 223 -0.36 -23.72 -6.99
C ALA A 223 -0.32 -23.52 -8.50
N PHE A 224 -1.46 -23.61 -9.20
CA PHE A 224 -1.57 -23.30 -10.62
C PHE A 224 -1.36 -21.81 -10.95
N LEU A 225 -1.59 -20.91 -9.99
CA LEU A 225 -1.33 -19.48 -10.18
C LEU A 225 0.15 -19.14 -10.07
N CYS A 226 0.98 -20.06 -9.56
CA CYS A 226 2.41 -19.86 -9.30
C CYS A 226 2.70 -18.63 -8.40
N GLU A 227 1.79 -18.29 -7.47
CA GLU A 227 2.02 -17.21 -6.49
C GLU A 227 3.19 -17.51 -5.55
N TYR A 228 3.41 -18.79 -5.28
CA TYR A 228 4.53 -19.31 -4.48
C TYR A 228 5.20 -20.44 -5.22
N PRO A 229 6.51 -20.67 -5.02
CA PRO A 229 7.20 -21.81 -5.60
C PRO A 229 6.65 -23.12 -5.04
N TYR A 230 6.58 -24.13 -5.88
CA TYR A 230 6.19 -25.50 -5.52
C TYR A 230 7.27 -26.49 -5.95
N GLU A 231 7.30 -27.66 -5.34
CA GLU A 231 8.14 -28.79 -5.73
C GLU A 231 7.35 -29.73 -6.64
N GLY A 232 8.04 -30.42 -7.54
CA GLY A 232 7.42 -31.27 -8.57
C GLY A 232 7.15 -30.50 -9.86
N HIS A 233 6.22 -30.99 -10.67
CA HIS A 233 5.99 -30.47 -12.02
C HIS A 233 4.51 -30.26 -12.30
N ILE A 234 4.17 -29.09 -12.81
CA ILE A 234 2.87 -28.79 -13.44
C ILE A 234 3.16 -28.42 -14.89
N THR A 235 2.83 -29.29 -15.82
CA THR A 235 3.06 -29.07 -17.25
C THR A 235 1.77 -28.92 -18.01
N VAL A 236 1.73 -27.92 -18.90
CA VAL A 236 0.65 -27.68 -19.85
C VAL A 236 1.24 -27.88 -21.23
N ASP A 237 0.72 -28.87 -21.96
CA ASP A 237 1.25 -29.31 -23.26
C ASP A 237 2.75 -29.56 -23.31
N GLY A 238 3.27 -30.08 -22.19
CA GLY A 238 4.70 -30.42 -22.01
C GLY A 238 5.58 -29.26 -21.56
N ALA A 239 5.07 -28.04 -21.50
CA ALA A 239 5.81 -26.88 -20.97
C ALA A 239 5.55 -26.71 -19.46
N GLU A 240 6.60 -26.50 -18.66
CA GLU A 240 6.51 -26.31 -17.21
C GLU A 240 5.90 -24.95 -16.87
N LEU A 241 4.85 -24.95 -16.05
CA LEU A 241 4.07 -23.78 -15.73
C LEU A 241 4.87 -22.69 -15.00
N GLN A 242 5.77 -23.07 -14.11
CA GLN A 242 6.63 -22.12 -13.39
C GLN A 242 7.59 -21.37 -14.32
N ASN A 243 7.99 -22.01 -15.43
CA ASN A 243 8.94 -21.42 -16.37
C ASN A 243 8.25 -20.59 -17.47
N MET A 244 6.91 -20.58 -17.49
CA MET A 244 6.17 -19.74 -18.43
C MET A 244 6.16 -18.30 -17.97
N GLU A 245 6.24 -17.39 -18.91
CA GLU A 245 6.02 -15.97 -18.69
C GLU A 245 4.62 -15.70 -18.09
N GLN A 246 4.52 -14.71 -17.19
CA GLN A 246 3.27 -14.41 -16.50
C GLN A 246 2.12 -14.11 -17.47
N SER A 247 2.40 -13.39 -18.56
CA SER A 247 1.46 -13.07 -19.63
C SER A 247 0.85 -14.34 -20.27
N VAL A 248 1.68 -15.37 -20.51
CA VAL A 248 1.27 -16.66 -21.05
C VAL A 248 0.43 -17.44 -20.05
N ARG A 249 0.89 -17.54 -18.79
CA ARG A 249 0.15 -18.22 -17.70
C ARG A 249 -1.25 -17.66 -17.51
N THR A 250 -1.37 -16.33 -17.43
CA THR A 250 -2.66 -15.65 -17.28
C THR A 250 -3.57 -15.84 -18.50
N GLY A 251 -3.00 -16.13 -19.65
CA GLY A 251 -3.74 -16.51 -20.87
C GLY A 251 -4.34 -17.93 -20.84
N ILE A 252 -3.74 -18.84 -20.06
CA ILE A 252 -4.08 -20.27 -20.06
C ILE A 252 -4.95 -20.63 -18.84
N ILE A 253 -4.72 -20.02 -17.68
CA ILE A 253 -5.36 -20.42 -16.43
C ILE A 253 -6.46 -19.43 -16.06
N GLY A 254 -7.69 -19.93 -15.93
CA GLY A 254 -8.82 -19.25 -15.31
C GLY A 254 -8.97 -19.74 -13.87
N TYR A 255 -9.09 -18.82 -12.92
CA TYR A 255 -9.26 -19.14 -11.51
C TYR A 255 -10.48 -18.46 -10.92
N LEU A 256 -11.30 -19.23 -10.23
CA LEU A 256 -12.43 -18.73 -9.45
C LEU A 256 -12.27 -19.24 -8.01
N GLY A 257 -11.93 -18.33 -7.09
CA GLY A 257 -11.78 -18.64 -5.68
C GLY A 257 -13.11 -18.81 -4.95
N HIS A 258 -13.05 -19.23 -3.68
CA HIS A 258 -14.23 -19.37 -2.83
C HIS A 258 -14.89 -18.03 -2.54
N ASP A 259 -14.10 -17.01 -2.27
CA ASP A 259 -14.55 -15.63 -2.01
C ASP A 259 -14.00 -14.73 -3.13
N PRO A 260 -14.79 -14.54 -4.21
CA PRO A 260 -14.34 -13.78 -5.36
C PRO A 260 -14.26 -12.29 -5.04
N GLU A 261 -13.14 -11.67 -5.40
CA GLU A 261 -12.96 -10.23 -5.32
C GLU A 261 -13.69 -9.54 -6.49
N LEU A 262 -14.49 -8.55 -6.18
CA LEU A 262 -15.19 -7.72 -7.12
C LEU A 262 -14.72 -6.27 -7.00
N PHE A 263 -14.62 -5.60 -8.14
CA PHE A 263 -14.22 -4.20 -8.20
C PHE A 263 -15.39 -3.28 -7.85
N ASN A 264 -15.08 -2.13 -7.24
CA ASN A 264 -16.06 -1.07 -7.05
C ASN A 264 -16.38 -0.38 -8.38
N ASP A 265 -17.11 -1.09 -9.22
CA ASP A 265 -17.47 -0.70 -10.58
C ASP A 265 -18.86 -1.25 -10.93
N SER A 266 -19.31 -1.05 -12.16
CA SER A 266 -20.56 -1.60 -12.67
C SER A 266 -20.54 -3.14 -12.77
N VAL A 267 -21.72 -3.74 -12.82
CA VAL A 267 -21.88 -5.17 -13.11
C VAL A 267 -21.18 -5.52 -14.43
N GLU A 268 -21.40 -4.72 -15.48
CA GLU A 268 -20.80 -4.93 -16.80
C GLU A 268 -19.28 -4.89 -16.78
N ASN A 269 -18.69 -3.87 -16.15
CA ASN A 269 -17.24 -3.74 -16.06
C ASN A 269 -16.61 -4.84 -15.21
N ASN A 270 -17.31 -5.35 -14.21
CA ASN A 270 -16.88 -6.50 -13.43
C ASN A 270 -16.84 -7.81 -14.24
N VAL A 271 -17.64 -7.94 -15.29
CA VAL A 271 -17.62 -9.10 -16.20
C VAL A 271 -16.55 -8.91 -17.28
N LEU A 272 -16.53 -7.75 -17.92
CA LEU A 272 -15.72 -7.52 -19.12
C LEU A 272 -14.26 -7.19 -18.83
N LEU A 273 -13.95 -6.53 -17.71
CA LEU A 273 -12.59 -6.05 -17.36
C LEU A 273 -11.90 -5.28 -18.49
N GLY A 274 -12.68 -4.50 -19.26
CA GLY A 274 -12.18 -3.73 -20.39
C GLY A 274 -12.29 -4.43 -21.76
N ASP A 275 -12.72 -5.70 -21.82
CA ASP A 275 -13.00 -6.38 -23.08
C ASP A 275 -14.24 -5.77 -23.79
N SER A 276 -14.27 -5.82 -25.12
CA SER A 276 -15.37 -5.32 -25.96
C SER A 276 -16.43 -6.37 -26.27
N LYS A 277 -16.53 -7.43 -25.47
CA LYS A 277 -17.50 -8.53 -25.66
C LYS A 277 -18.90 -8.14 -25.18
N ASN A 278 -19.90 -8.93 -25.53
CA ASN A 278 -21.25 -8.75 -25.01
C ASN A 278 -21.40 -9.43 -23.64
N SER A 279 -21.54 -8.64 -22.60
CA SER A 279 -21.70 -9.11 -21.21
C SER A 279 -22.98 -9.93 -20.99
N ASP A 280 -24.05 -9.68 -21.78
CA ASP A 280 -25.35 -10.35 -21.62
C ASP A 280 -25.26 -11.85 -21.79
N THR A 281 -24.39 -12.34 -22.71
CA THR A 281 -24.17 -13.76 -22.93
C THR A 281 -23.65 -14.46 -21.68
N TYR A 282 -22.67 -13.85 -21.02
CA TYR A 282 -22.02 -14.43 -19.84
C TYR A 282 -22.88 -14.28 -18.57
N LEU A 283 -23.59 -13.16 -18.44
CA LEU A 283 -24.58 -12.97 -17.37
C LEU A 283 -25.74 -14.01 -17.50
N ASN A 284 -26.17 -14.29 -18.71
CA ASN A 284 -27.16 -15.32 -18.92
C ASN A 284 -26.64 -16.73 -18.57
N SER A 285 -25.42 -17.07 -18.98
CA SER A 285 -24.77 -18.34 -18.64
C SER A 285 -24.56 -18.53 -17.14
N ALA A 286 -24.38 -17.44 -16.42
CA ALA A 286 -24.26 -17.40 -14.94
C ALA A 286 -25.63 -17.30 -14.23
N CYS A 287 -26.76 -17.39 -14.96
CA CYS A 287 -28.12 -17.24 -14.42
C CYS A 287 -28.33 -15.90 -13.67
N MET A 288 -27.74 -14.79 -14.16
CA MET A 288 -27.86 -13.46 -13.55
C MET A 288 -28.66 -12.47 -14.41
N LYS A 289 -29.02 -12.80 -15.63
CA LYS A 289 -29.66 -11.86 -16.56
C LYS A 289 -30.92 -11.21 -15.99
N GLN A 290 -31.81 -11.99 -15.37
CA GLN A 290 -33.04 -11.48 -14.81
C GLN A 290 -32.76 -10.60 -13.56
N GLU A 291 -31.91 -11.07 -12.67
CA GLU A 291 -31.54 -10.31 -11.45
C GLU A 291 -30.90 -8.96 -11.80
N VAL A 292 -30.03 -8.93 -12.81
CA VAL A 292 -29.40 -7.70 -13.26
C VAL A 292 -30.41 -6.75 -13.93
N ALA A 293 -31.39 -7.29 -14.68
CA ALA A 293 -32.45 -6.48 -15.27
C ALA A 293 -33.39 -5.82 -14.23
N GLU A 294 -33.51 -6.42 -13.06
CA GLU A 294 -34.29 -5.90 -11.92
C GLU A 294 -33.53 -4.86 -11.09
N MET A 295 -32.22 -4.70 -11.30
CA MET A 295 -31.41 -3.65 -10.65
C MET A 295 -31.76 -2.26 -11.21
N THR A 296 -31.57 -1.21 -10.40
CA THR A 296 -31.96 0.17 -10.73
C THR A 296 -31.41 0.65 -12.07
N ASP A 297 -30.12 0.37 -12.37
CA ASP A 297 -29.43 0.78 -13.59
C ASP A 297 -29.05 -0.42 -14.46
N GLY A 298 -29.71 -1.59 -14.24
CA GLY A 298 -29.40 -2.81 -14.94
C GLY A 298 -27.92 -3.20 -14.83
N LYS A 299 -27.28 -3.47 -15.96
CA LYS A 299 -25.86 -3.84 -15.99
C LYS A 299 -24.89 -2.69 -15.66
N ASN A 300 -25.35 -1.44 -15.67
CA ASN A 300 -24.58 -0.29 -15.27
C ASN A 300 -24.64 -0.02 -13.75
N THR A 301 -25.39 -0.83 -13.00
CA THR A 301 -25.49 -0.70 -11.54
C THR A 301 -24.12 -0.86 -10.90
N LEU A 302 -23.71 0.12 -10.09
CA LEU A 302 -22.50 0.07 -9.27
C LEU A 302 -22.71 -0.90 -8.11
N ILE A 303 -21.83 -1.89 -7.98
CA ILE A 303 -21.97 -2.94 -6.97
C ILE A 303 -21.29 -2.66 -5.64
N GLY A 304 -20.63 -1.51 -5.52
CA GLY A 304 -19.89 -1.12 -4.31
C GLY A 304 -18.56 -1.86 -4.13
N SER A 305 -17.80 -1.47 -3.12
CA SER A 305 -16.51 -2.09 -2.81
C SER A 305 -16.70 -3.55 -2.43
N GLY A 306 -15.98 -4.45 -3.10
CA GLY A 306 -16.08 -5.89 -2.86
C GLY A 306 -17.45 -6.50 -3.16
N GLY A 307 -18.32 -5.80 -3.91
CA GLY A 307 -19.68 -6.27 -4.21
C GLY A 307 -20.65 -6.09 -3.03
N ALA A 308 -20.46 -5.06 -2.20
CA ALA A 308 -21.22 -4.84 -0.96
C ALA A 308 -22.75 -4.79 -1.16
N TYR A 309 -23.23 -4.48 -2.36
CA TYR A 309 -24.67 -4.44 -2.68
C TYR A 309 -25.18 -5.74 -3.28
N LEU A 310 -24.37 -6.77 -3.40
CA LEU A 310 -24.75 -8.10 -3.89
C LEU A 310 -24.87 -9.11 -2.75
N SER A 311 -25.77 -10.05 -2.90
CA SER A 311 -25.74 -11.24 -2.04
C SER A 311 -24.50 -12.09 -2.34
N GLY A 312 -24.04 -12.91 -1.39
CA GLY A 312 -22.89 -13.80 -1.60
C GLY A 312 -23.05 -14.73 -2.81
N GLY A 313 -24.27 -15.17 -3.11
CA GLY A 313 -24.58 -15.97 -4.30
C GLY A 313 -24.47 -15.16 -5.60
N GLN A 314 -24.96 -13.92 -5.60
CA GLN A 314 -24.83 -13.01 -6.74
C GLN A 314 -23.37 -12.66 -7.02
N ALA A 315 -22.58 -12.35 -5.98
CA ALA A 315 -21.17 -12.08 -6.10
C ALA A 315 -20.40 -13.26 -6.75
N LYS A 316 -20.69 -14.48 -6.32
CA LYS A 316 -20.07 -15.70 -6.91
C LYS A 316 -20.50 -15.91 -8.36
N ARG A 317 -21.77 -15.73 -8.70
CA ARG A 317 -22.24 -15.87 -10.09
C ARG A 317 -21.67 -14.78 -10.99
N LEU A 318 -21.51 -13.55 -10.49
CA LEU A 318 -20.89 -12.46 -11.25
C LEU A 318 -19.42 -12.76 -11.55
N ALA A 319 -18.68 -13.25 -10.57
CA ALA A 319 -17.29 -13.67 -10.77
C ALA A 319 -17.19 -14.90 -11.72
N PHE A 320 -18.17 -15.78 -11.69
CA PHE A 320 -18.27 -16.90 -12.65
C PHE A 320 -18.52 -16.38 -14.07
N ALA A 321 -19.44 -15.42 -14.26
CA ALA A 321 -19.66 -14.75 -15.55
C ALA A 321 -18.37 -14.12 -16.09
N ARG A 322 -17.59 -13.45 -15.21
CA ARG A 322 -16.24 -12.93 -15.53
C ARG A 322 -15.32 -14.03 -16.04
N THR A 323 -15.25 -15.14 -15.32
CA THR A 323 -14.37 -16.26 -15.68
C THR A 323 -14.75 -16.84 -17.05
N LEU A 324 -16.05 -16.97 -17.33
CA LEU A 324 -16.54 -17.40 -18.65
C LEU A 324 -16.22 -16.38 -19.76
N CYS A 325 -16.32 -15.07 -19.46
CA CYS A 325 -16.04 -14.02 -20.42
C CYS A 325 -14.59 -14.07 -20.91
N HIS A 326 -13.66 -14.34 -20.01
CA HIS A 326 -12.23 -14.37 -20.33
C HIS A 326 -11.78 -15.72 -20.92
N ASP A 327 -12.70 -16.69 -21.05
CA ASP A 327 -12.54 -17.95 -21.81
C ASP A 327 -11.10 -18.46 -21.86
N LYS A 328 -10.67 -19.09 -20.78
CA LYS A 328 -9.36 -19.73 -20.70
C LYS A 328 -9.48 -21.17 -21.17
N PRO A 329 -8.50 -21.67 -21.94
CA PRO A 329 -8.53 -23.03 -22.51
C PRO A 329 -8.59 -24.14 -21.49
#